data_ec61823d1acfc757c06b3193952caaed
#
_entry.id   ec61823d1acfc757c06b3193952caaed
#
_cell.length_a   1.000
_cell.length_b   1.000
_cell.length_c   1.000
_cell.angle_alpha   90.00
_cell.angle_beta   90.00
_cell.angle_gamma   90.00
#
_symmetry.space_group_name_H-M   'P 1'
#
loop_
_entity.id
_entity.type
_entity.pdbx_description
1 polymer ?
#
loop_
_entity_poly.entity_id
_entity_poly.type
_entity_poly.pdbx_seq_one_letter_code
_entity_poly.pdbx_strand_id
1 'polypeptide(L)'
;MTGIVRLPLLALPAALLLLAIYVWPMLGLFRNAFNEVDPAGAIIEGWSLATWATVFADGFTFELTLNSLWLSLSSTAIALALSYPVALFLFRTQSRFRGLLAVIAIMPMLISGVVRIFGWLAILGDRGLVNTLAQSLGLISTPMRLVFNWTGVTIGLAESIMPYMILALLAGFGRLDRTLEEAARSLGASPARTFLRVTLPLSLPALALAAGLGFVLSMSAYITPKLLGGGRVFVLATEIFEQATTNTNWPVAAVLAIYTLALLLVLLAASNIAARGLQR
;
A
#
# COMPACT_ATOMS: atom_id res chain seq x y z
N MET A 1 -4.64 -46.12 -9.40
CA MET A 1 -4.37 -44.83 -10.06
C MET A 1 -5.66 -44.00 -10.27
N THR A 2 -6.49 -43.74 -9.24
CA THR A 2 -7.82 -43.11 -9.35
C THR A 2 -8.03 -41.93 -8.36
N GLY A 3 -6.96 -41.47 -7.69
CA GLY A 3 -7.08 -40.43 -6.67
C GLY A 3 -6.85 -38.96 -7.14
N ILE A 4 -6.19 -38.74 -8.27
CA ILE A 4 -5.72 -37.40 -8.68
C ILE A 4 -6.81 -36.59 -9.42
N VAL A 5 -7.80 -37.26 -10.03
CA VAL A 5 -8.82 -36.61 -10.84
C VAL A 5 -9.97 -36.03 -10.00
N ARG A 6 -10.15 -36.44 -8.75
CA ARG A 6 -11.27 -35.97 -7.89
C ARG A 6 -11.00 -34.67 -7.14
N LEU A 7 -9.73 -34.34 -6.85
CA LEU A 7 -9.39 -33.09 -6.14
C LEU A 7 -9.79 -31.82 -6.90
N PRO A 8 -9.51 -31.67 -8.22
CA PRO A 8 -9.95 -30.49 -8.96
C PRO A 8 -11.47 -30.41 -9.10
N LEU A 9 -12.18 -31.54 -9.15
CA LEU A 9 -13.65 -31.57 -9.23
C LEU A 9 -14.29 -31.10 -7.91
N LEU A 10 -13.73 -31.42 -6.77
CA LEU A 10 -14.18 -30.96 -5.45
C LEU A 10 -13.93 -29.47 -5.23
N ALA A 11 -12.89 -28.91 -5.85
CA ALA A 11 -12.61 -27.47 -5.79
C ALA A 11 -13.47 -26.65 -6.78
N LEU A 12 -14.12 -27.30 -7.76
CA LEU A 12 -14.87 -26.63 -8.82
C LEU A 12 -16.01 -25.73 -8.28
N PRO A 13 -16.87 -26.16 -7.32
CA PRO A 13 -17.94 -25.30 -6.81
C PRO A 13 -17.39 -24.05 -6.14
N ALA A 14 -16.31 -24.18 -5.35
CA ALA A 14 -15.66 -23.03 -4.70
C ALA A 14 -15.02 -22.10 -5.74
N ALA A 15 -14.36 -22.64 -6.76
CA ALA A 15 -13.77 -21.85 -7.84
C ALA A 15 -14.85 -21.11 -8.66
N LEU A 16 -15.95 -21.76 -8.98
CA LEU A 16 -17.08 -21.13 -9.71
C LEU A 16 -17.71 -20.00 -8.87
N LEU A 17 -17.89 -20.23 -7.58
CA LEU A 17 -18.44 -19.23 -6.67
C LEU A 17 -17.50 -18.00 -6.55
N LEU A 18 -16.21 -18.22 -6.42
CA LEU A 18 -15.21 -17.15 -6.41
C LEU A 18 -15.19 -16.40 -7.75
N LEU A 19 -15.21 -17.09 -8.87
CA LEU A 19 -15.31 -16.47 -10.18
C LEU A 19 -16.58 -15.62 -10.31
N ALA A 20 -17.74 -16.15 -9.90
CA ALA A 20 -19.00 -15.40 -9.95
C ALA A 20 -18.97 -14.15 -9.08
N ILE A 21 -18.47 -14.24 -7.85
CA ILE A 21 -18.43 -13.11 -6.91
C ILE A 21 -17.43 -12.03 -7.33
N TYR A 22 -16.28 -12.41 -7.90
CA TYR A 22 -15.23 -11.43 -8.25
C TYR A 22 -15.31 -10.99 -9.72
N VAL A 23 -15.51 -11.91 -10.65
CA VAL A 23 -15.44 -11.59 -12.08
C VAL A 23 -16.70 -10.87 -12.55
N TRP A 24 -17.87 -11.24 -12.04
CA TRP A 24 -19.13 -10.61 -12.46
C TRP A 24 -19.19 -9.10 -12.17
N PRO A 25 -18.89 -8.61 -10.94
CA PRO A 25 -18.81 -7.17 -10.68
C PRO A 25 -17.71 -6.47 -11.50
N MET A 26 -16.57 -7.14 -11.73
CA MET A 26 -15.50 -6.59 -12.55
C MET A 26 -15.93 -6.41 -14.02
N LEU A 27 -16.69 -7.36 -14.59
CA LEU A 27 -17.26 -7.22 -15.91
C LEU A 27 -18.29 -6.08 -15.96
N GLY A 28 -19.09 -5.91 -14.90
CA GLY A 28 -20.00 -4.78 -14.76
C GLY A 28 -19.29 -3.45 -14.73
N LEU A 29 -18.20 -3.35 -13.95
CA LEU A 29 -17.35 -2.15 -13.91
C LEU A 29 -16.71 -1.89 -15.28
N PHE A 30 -16.17 -2.92 -15.93
CA PHE A 30 -15.60 -2.81 -17.26
C PHE A 30 -16.65 -2.34 -18.28
N ARG A 31 -17.87 -2.89 -18.24
CA ARG A 31 -18.97 -2.46 -19.10
C ARG A 31 -19.35 -1.00 -18.88
N ASN A 32 -19.41 -0.55 -17.62
CA ASN A 32 -19.72 0.84 -17.27
C ASN A 32 -18.69 1.84 -17.80
N ALA A 33 -17.44 1.47 -17.93
CA ALA A 33 -16.38 2.33 -18.46
C ALA A 33 -16.57 2.72 -19.94
N PHE A 34 -17.48 2.06 -20.65
CA PHE A 34 -17.83 2.38 -22.05
C PHE A 34 -19.16 3.12 -22.20
N ASN A 35 -19.83 3.43 -21.09
CA ASN A 35 -21.00 4.31 -21.12
C ASN A 35 -20.57 5.76 -21.27
N GLU A 36 -21.42 6.55 -21.92
CA GLU A 36 -21.22 8.00 -22.02
C GLU A 36 -21.90 8.73 -20.87
N VAL A 37 -21.41 9.93 -20.59
CA VAL A 37 -22.05 10.86 -19.67
C VAL A 37 -22.38 12.10 -20.46
N ASP A 38 -23.65 12.49 -20.50
CA ASP A 38 -24.08 13.69 -21.16
C ASP A 38 -23.67 14.95 -20.35
N PRO A 39 -23.73 16.16 -20.94
CA PRO A 39 -23.43 17.38 -20.23
C PRO A 39 -24.33 17.66 -19.01
N ALA A 40 -25.49 17.04 -18.92
CA ALA A 40 -26.40 17.12 -17.78
C ALA A 40 -26.10 16.10 -16.68
N GLY A 41 -25.10 15.21 -16.90
CA GLY A 41 -24.71 14.18 -15.97
C GLY A 41 -25.49 12.86 -16.08
N ALA A 42 -26.37 12.72 -17.09
CA ALA A 42 -27.09 11.47 -17.31
C ALA A 42 -26.19 10.41 -17.98
N ILE A 43 -26.32 9.16 -17.53
CA ILE A 43 -25.57 8.05 -18.09
C ILE A 43 -26.30 7.50 -19.32
N ILE A 44 -25.65 7.55 -20.47
CA ILE A 44 -26.12 6.99 -21.72
C ILE A 44 -25.47 5.63 -21.92
N GLU A 45 -26.26 4.57 -21.88
CA GLU A 45 -25.75 3.22 -22.11
C GLU A 45 -25.31 3.04 -23.56
N GLY A 46 -24.04 2.71 -23.76
CA GLY A 46 -23.46 2.54 -25.08
C GLY A 46 -22.10 1.85 -25.05
N TRP A 47 -21.48 1.67 -26.19
CA TRP A 47 -20.08 1.26 -26.33
C TRP A 47 -19.31 2.43 -26.94
N SER A 48 -18.82 3.33 -26.11
CA SER A 48 -18.13 4.55 -26.51
C SER A 48 -16.82 4.71 -25.77
N LEU A 49 -15.88 5.39 -26.41
CA LEU A 49 -14.61 5.81 -25.79
C LEU A 49 -14.65 7.30 -25.38
N ALA A 50 -15.79 7.99 -25.49
CA ALA A 50 -15.90 9.41 -25.18
C ALA A 50 -15.51 9.71 -23.74
N THR A 51 -16.00 8.92 -22.76
CA THR A 51 -15.63 9.06 -21.34
C THR A 51 -14.14 8.86 -21.10
N TRP A 52 -13.51 7.89 -21.80
CA TRP A 52 -12.06 7.70 -21.76
C TRP A 52 -11.32 8.92 -22.29
N ALA A 53 -11.73 9.44 -23.45
CA ALA A 53 -11.13 10.62 -24.04
C ALA A 53 -11.24 11.84 -23.11
N THR A 54 -12.40 12.05 -22.48
CA THR A 54 -12.63 13.16 -21.54
C THR A 54 -11.72 13.03 -20.32
N VAL A 55 -11.66 11.84 -19.69
CA VAL A 55 -10.85 11.59 -18.50
C VAL A 55 -9.35 11.78 -18.78
N PHE A 56 -8.85 11.34 -19.94
CA PHE A 56 -7.43 11.51 -20.28
C PHE A 56 -7.08 12.88 -20.87
N ALA A 57 -8.03 13.61 -21.41
CA ALA A 57 -7.84 15.00 -21.82
C ALA A 57 -7.78 15.97 -20.62
N ASP A 58 -8.29 15.53 -19.47
CA ASP A 58 -8.30 16.36 -18.25
C ASP A 58 -6.91 16.32 -17.58
N GLY A 59 -6.29 17.49 -17.46
CA GLY A 59 -5.02 17.67 -16.73
C GLY A 59 -5.10 17.25 -15.26
N PHE A 60 -6.30 17.27 -14.66
CA PHE A 60 -6.52 16.81 -13.30
C PHE A 60 -6.24 15.31 -13.12
N THR A 61 -6.58 14.48 -14.09
CA THR A 61 -6.24 13.02 -14.05
C THR A 61 -4.74 12.80 -13.99
N PHE A 62 -3.95 13.61 -14.69
CA PHE A 62 -2.49 13.53 -14.62
C PHE A 62 -1.98 13.97 -13.24
N GLU A 63 -2.52 15.04 -12.67
CA GLU A 63 -2.20 15.47 -11.31
C GLU A 63 -2.52 14.39 -10.29
N LEU A 64 -3.71 13.79 -10.33
CA LEU A 64 -4.11 12.66 -9.48
C LEU A 64 -3.13 11.49 -9.58
N THR A 65 -2.67 11.20 -10.79
CA THR A 65 -1.70 10.12 -11.03
C THR A 65 -0.36 10.41 -10.35
N LEU A 66 0.20 11.59 -10.55
CA LEU A 66 1.45 12.01 -9.92
C LEU A 66 1.33 12.02 -8.40
N ASN A 67 0.24 12.55 -7.89
CA ASN A 67 -0.08 12.62 -6.47
C ASN A 67 -0.15 11.20 -5.86
N SER A 68 -0.83 10.28 -6.53
CA SER A 68 -0.96 8.89 -6.08
C SER A 68 0.39 8.17 -6.08
N LEU A 69 1.19 8.37 -7.13
CA LEU A 69 2.53 7.80 -7.21
C LEU A 69 3.45 8.35 -6.11
N TRP A 70 3.44 9.67 -5.92
CA TRP A 70 4.26 10.33 -4.90
C TRP A 70 3.88 9.87 -3.49
N LEU A 71 2.59 9.84 -3.18
CA LEU A 71 2.10 9.39 -1.87
C LEU A 71 2.46 7.92 -1.63
N SER A 72 2.26 7.07 -2.64
CA SER A 72 2.53 5.64 -2.52
C SER A 72 4.02 5.34 -2.38
N LEU A 73 4.88 6.02 -3.13
CA LEU A 73 6.33 5.87 -3.03
C LEU A 73 6.86 6.38 -1.69
N SER A 74 6.44 7.58 -1.27
CA SER A 74 6.92 8.18 -0.01
C SER A 74 6.48 7.39 1.21
N SER A 75 5.20 7.01 1.30
CA SER A 75 4.69 6.20 2.41
C SER A 75 5.29 4.79 2.43
N THR A 76 5.47 4.15 1.26
CA THR A 76 6.14 2.85 1.17
C THR A 76 7.60 2.93 1.59
N ALA A 77 8.33 3.96 1.16
CA ALA A 77 9.74 4.15 1.53
C ALA A 77 9.90 4.33 3.04
N ILE A 78 9.07 5.18 3.66
CA ILE A 78 9.06 5.40 5.11
C ILE A 78 8.69 4.10 5.84
N ALA A 79 7.60 3.46 5.42
CA ALA A 79 7.16 2.21 6.03
C ALA A 79 8.23 1.11 5.91
N LEU A 80 8.91 0.99 4.76
CA LEU A 80 9.98 0.02 4.56
C LEU A 80 11.18 0.29 5.46
N ALA A 81 11.59 1.56 5.55
CA ALA A 81 12.70 1.99 6.40
C ALA A 81 12.45 1.68 7.89
N LEU A 82 11.19 1.79 8.34
CA LEU A 82 10.80 1.47 9.71
C LEU A 82 10.53 -0.03 9.91
N SER A 83 9.89 -0.69 8.96
CA SER A 83 9.53 -2.11 9.05
C SER A 83 10.74 -3.04 8.97
N TYR A 84 11.75 -2.68 8.18
CA TYR A 84 12.93 -3.53 7.97
C TYR A 84 13.71 -3.80 9.27
N PRO A 85 14.11 -2.77 10.06
CA PRO A 85 14.81 -3.03 11.33
C PRO A 85 13.95 -3.78 12.33
N VAL A 86 12.63 -3.51 12.39
CA VAL A 86 11.70 -4.23 13.27
C VAL A 86 11.61 -5.71 12.87
N ALA A 87 11.41 -6.00 11.59
CA ALA A 87 11.35 -7.36 11.09
C ALA A 87 12.68 -8.11 11.30
N LEU A 88 13.82 -7.46 11.05
CA LEU A 88 15.14 -8.04 11.25
C LEU A 88 15.42 -8.33 12.74
N PHE A 89 15.01 -7.42 13.63
CA PHE A 89 15.09 -7.64 15.06
C PHE A 89 14.23 -8.83 15.50
N LEU A 90 12.97 -8.91 15.06
CA LEU A 90 12.07 -10.02 15.35
C LEU A 90 12.58 -11.35 14.79
N PHE A 91 13.22 -11.33 13.63
CA PHE A 91 13.81 -12.53 13.04
C PHE A 91 15.02 -13.03 13.83
N ARG A 92 15.86 -12.12 14.33
CA ARG A 92 17.11 -12.46 15.03
C ARG A 92 16.94 -12.74 16.53
N THR A 93 15.94 -12.12 17.16
CA THR A 93 15.78 -12.21 18.61
C THR A 93 15.45 -13.64 19.07
N GLN A 94 16.10 -14.07 20.13
CA GLN A 94 15.82 -15.32 20.85
C GLN A 94 15.10 -15.05 22.18
N SER A 95 14.66 -13.81 22.41
CA SER A 95 13.95 -13.42 23.62
C SER A 95 12.67 -14.23 23.81
N ARG A 96 12.37 -14.60 25.05
CA ARG A 96 11.07 -15.21 25.43
C ARG A 96 9.88 -14.33 25.09
N PHE A 97 10.10 -13.02 24.90
CA PHE A 97 9.09 -12.06 24.55
C PHE A 97 8.91 -11.86 23.03
N ARG A 98 9.62 -12.64 22.21
CA ARG A 98 9.53 -12.56 20.73
C ARG A 98 8.09 -12.60 20.22
N GLY A 99 7.28 -13.53 20.77
CA GLY A 99 5.87 -13.66 20.40
C GLY A 99 5.04 -12.41 20.73
N LEU A 100 5.24 -11.86 21.92
CA LEU A 100 4.58 -10.61 22.35
C LEU A 100 4.98 -9.44 21.46
N LEU A 101 6.27 -9.28 21.16
CA LEU A 101 6.77 -8.22 20.28
C LEU A 101 6.21 -8.35 18.86
N ALA A 102 6.07 -9.57 18.33
CA ALA A 102 5.44 -9.81 17.06
C ALA A 102 3.95 -9.43 17.08
N VAL A 103 3.22 -9.78 18.13
CA VAL A 103 1.82 -9.39 18.32
C VAL A 103 1.68 -7.87 18.35
N ILE A 104 2.51 -7.17 19.11
CA ILE A 104 2.49 -5.69 19.18
C ILE A 104 2.75 -5.08 17.79
N ALA A 105 3.69 -5.63 17.01
CA ALA A 105 4.02 -5.12 15.68
C ALA A 105 2.86 -5.31 14.67
N ILE A 106 2.03 -6.35 14.87
CA ILE A 106 0.91 -6.69 13.96
C ILE A 106 -0.43 -6.12 14.50
N MET A 107 -0.51 -5.78 15.78
CA MET A 107 -1.73 -5.33 16.45
C MET A 107 -2.45 -4.18 15.73
N PRO A 108 -1.78 -3.19 15.14
CA PRO A 108 -2.45 -2.12 14.39
C PRO A 108 -3.32 -2.62 13.24
N MET A 109 -2.99 -3.77 12.65
CA MET A 109 -3.78 -4.40 11.59
C MET A 109 -5.16 -4.88 12.06
N LEU A 110 -5.30 -5.18 13.35
CA LEU A 110 -6.55 -5.66 13.97
C LEU A 110 -7.50 -4.52 14.35
N ILE A 111 -7.02 -3.28 14.33
CA ILE A 111 -7.79 -2.09 14.66
C ILE A 111 -8.46 -1.55 13.39
N SER A 112 -9.73 -1.16 13.48
CA SER A 112 -10.42 -0.51 12.37
C SER A 112 -9.63 0.69 11.85
N GLY A 113 -9.45 0.78 10.52
CA GLY A 113 -8.75 1.87 9.87
C GLY A 113 -9.31 3.25 10.23
N VAL A 114 -10.64 3.37 10.34
CA VAL A 114 -11.31 4.63 10.71
C VAL A 114 -10.96 5.03 12.15
N VAL A 115 -11.04 4.11 13.10
CA VAL A 115 -10.68 4.37 14.52
C VAL A 115 -9.23 4.81 14.63
N ARG A 116 -8.35 4.16 13.89
CA ARG A 116 -6.91 4.47 13.86
C ARG A 116 -6.64 5.87 13.31
N ILE A 117 -7.37 6.29 12.28
CA ILE A 117 -7.25 7.66 11.74
C ILE A 117 -7.70 8.70 12.76
N PHE A 118 -8.79 8.46 13.50
CA PHE A 118 -9.17 9.37 14.59
C PHE A 118 -8.10 9.44 15.69
N GLY A 119 -7.42 8.33 15.99
CA GLY A 119 -6.23 8.33 16.85
C GLY A 119 -5.12 9.23 16.30
N TRP A 120 -4.82 9.15 15.00
CA TRP A 120 -3.84 10.01 14.35
C TRP A 120 -4.25 11.48 14.35
N LEU A 121 -5.53 11.80 14.12
CA LEU A 121 -6.06 13.17 14.23
C LEU A 121 -5.86 13.74 15.64
N ALA A 122 -6.07 12.92 16.67
CA ALA A 122 -5.82 13.33 18.06
C ALA A 122 -4.33 13.50 18.39
N ILE A 123 -3.45 12.66 17.82
CA ILE A 123 -2.00 12.71 18.07
C ILE A 123 -1.34 13.85 17.30
N LEU A 124 -1.70 14.04 16.03
CA LEU A 124 -1.07 15.01 15.12
C LEU A 124 -1.77 16.37 15.10
N GLY A 125 -2.94 16.51 15.71
CA GLY A 125 -3.71 17.75 15.73
C GLY A 125 -2.94 18.94 16.34
N ASP A 126 -3.41 20.15 16.14
CA ASP A 126 -2.73 21.37 16.62
C ASP A 126 -2.53 21.38 18.15
N ARG A 127 -3.47 20.78 18.89
CA ARG A 127 -3.37 20.53 20.36
C ARG A 127 -3.08 19.06 20.68
N GLY A 128 -2.55 18.31 19.71
CA GLY A 128 -2.24 16.90 19.85
C GLY A 128 -0.94 16.64 20.60
N LEU A 129 -0.70 15.36 20.90
CA LEU A 129 0.45 14.93 21.69
C LEU A 129 1.78 15.39 21.09
N VAL A 130 1.96 15.32 19.77
CA VAL A 130 3.20 15.69 19.09
C VAL A 130 3.49 17.18 19.27
N ASN A 131 2.52 18.05 19.01
CA ASN A 131 2.66 19.48 19.14
C ASN A 131 2.87 19.89 20.60
N THR A 132 2.11 19.31 21.54
CA THR A 132 2.23 19.59 22.97
C THR A 132 3.61 19.21 23.50
N LEU A 133 4.13 18.04 23.14
CA LEU A 133 5.48 17.63 23.54
C LEU A 133 6.56 18.51 22.89
N ALA A 134 6.45 18.82 21.62
CA ALA A 134 7.43 19.67 20.93
C ALA A 134 7.48 21.10 21.53
N GLN A 135 6.32 21.65 21.92
CA GLN A 135 6.26 22.96 22.61
C GLN A 135 6.82 22.89 24.04
N SER A 136 6.49 21.85 24.81
CA SER A 136 7.00 21.69 26.17
C SER A 136 8.51 21.49 26.24
N LEU A 137 9.10 20.90 25.18
CA LEU A 137 10.55 20.75 25.03
C LEU A 137 11.23 21.99 24.44
N GLY A 138 10.48 23.05 24.12
CA GLY A 138 11.02 24.27 23.53
C GLY A 138 11.49 24.13 22.08
N LEU A 139 11.10 23.04 21.38
CA LEU A 139 11.51 22.77 20.01
C LEU A 139 10.76 23.62 18.98
N ILE A 140 9.52 24.01 19.32
CA ILE A 140 8.66 24.84 18.48
C ILE A 140 7.95 25.89 19.35
N SER A 141 7.70 27.10 18.78
CA SER A 141 6.95 28.15 19.44
C SER A 141 5.45 28.14 19.08
N THR A 142 5.12 27.66 17.88
CA THR A 142 3.75 27.55 17.36
C THR A 142 3.45 26.14 16.91
N PRO A 143 2.20 25.65 17.01
CA PRO A 143 1.84 24.31 16.56
C PRO A 143 2.15 24.12 15.08
N MET A 144 2.73 22.97 14.74
CA MET A 144 2.92 22.54 13.36
C MET A 144 1.61 21.97 12.84
N ARG A 145 1.23 22.33 11.62
CA ARG A 145 0.11 21.70 10.92
C ARG A 145 0.54 20.32 10.41
N LEU A 146 0.23 19.27 11.15
CA LEU A 146 0.55 17.88 10.81
C LEU A 146 -0.66 17.10 10.30
N VAL A 147 -1.88 17.68 10.38
CA VAL A 147 -3.13 17.11 9.85
C VAL A 147 -3.65 17.92 8.68
N PHE A 148 -4.53 17.32 7.89
CA PHE A 148 -5.15 17.91 6.70
C PHE A 148 -4.13 18.38 5.65
N ASN A 149 -3.07 17.61 5.50
CA ASN A 149 -1.98 17.85 4.56
C ASN A 149 -1.27 16.55 4.15
N TRP A 150 -0.33 16.66 3.21
CA TRP A 150 0.47 15.54 2.72
C TRP A 150 1.27 14.81 3.81
N THR A 151 1.84 15.54 4.75
CA THR A 151 2.67 14.99 5.82
C THR A 151 1.87 14.04 6.71
N GLY A 152 0.71 14.51 7.19
CA GLY A 152 -0.17 13.68 8.02
C GLY A 152 -0.65 12.42 7.31
N VAL A 153 -1.07 12.58 6.04
CA VAL A 153 -1.50 11.43 5.22
C VAL A 153 -0.37 10.43 5.02
N THR A 154 0.84 10.91 4.70
CA THR A 154 2.00 10.04 4.50
C THR A 154 2.37 9.26 5.78
N ILE A 155 2.34 9.92 6.94
CA ILE A 155 2.60 9.26 8.25
C ILE A 155 1.53 8.21 8.55
N GLY A 156 0.25 8.57 8.47
CA GLY A 156 -0.84 7.64 8.76
C GLY A 156 -0.91 6.48 7.78
N LEU A 157 -0.55 6.71 6.52
CA LEU A 157 -0.51 5.66 5.51
C LEU A 157 0.70 4.74 5.70
N ALA A 158 1.87 5.30 5.99
CA ALA A 158 3.06 4.51 6.30
C ALA A 158 2.81 3.60 7.50
N GLU A 159 2.23 4.11 8.59
CA GLU A 159 1.85 3.29 9.75
C GLU A 159 0.86 2.19 9.37
N SER A 160 -0.12 2.51 8.53
CA SER A 160 -1.15 1.55 8.09
C SER A 160 -0.60 0.34 7.36
N ILE A 161 0.44 0.52 6.55
CA ILE A 161 1.02 -0.54 5.73
C ILE A 161 2.18 -1.27 6.43
N MET A 162 2.78 -0.68 7.49
CA MET A 162 3.91 -1.28 8.23
C MET A 162 3.66 -2.73 8.68
N PRO A 163 2.54 -3.11 9.31
CA PRO A 163 2.31 -4.49 9.76
C PRO A 163 2.37 -5.51 8.62
N TYR A 164 1.80 -5.17 7.47
CA TYR A 164 1.83 -6.03 6.28
C TYR A 164 3.25 -6.20 5.76
N MET A 165 4.04 -5.11 5.75
CA MET A 165 5.43 -5.15 5.31
C MET A 165 6.30 -5.94 6.29
N ILE A 166 6.08 -5.82 7.61
CA ILE A 166 6.78 -6.62 8.63
C ILE A 166 6.53 -8.11 8.40
N LEU A 167 5.26 -8.51 8.17
CA LEU A 167 4.92 -9.91 7.88
C LEU A 167 5.56 -10.41 6.60
N ALA A 168 5.53 -9.63 5.52
CA ALA A 168 6.16 -9.98 4.25
C ALA A 168 7.69 -10.14 4.40
N LEU A 169 8.34 -9.24 5.14
CA LEU A 169 9.78 -9.32 5.45
C LEU A 169 10.10 -10.55 6.29
N LEU A 170 9.33 -10.84 7.34
CA LEU A 170 9.54 -12.02 8.18
C LEU A 170 9.41 -13.32 7.38
N ALA A 171 8.44 -13.41 6.48
CA ALA A 171 8.28 -14.55 5.58
C ALA A 171 9.47 -14.69 4.62
N GLY A 172 9.97 -13.58 4.10
CA GLY A 172 11.15 -13.57 3.22
C GLY A 172 12.45 -13.89 3.95
N PHE A 173 12.62 -13.42 5.19
CA PHE A 173 13.80 -13.66 6.02
C PHE A 173 13.95 -15.14 6.43
N GLY A 174 12.89 -15.94 6.38
CA GLY A 174 12.99 -17.38 6.59
C GLY A 174 13.96 -18.09 5.64
N ARG A 175 14.35 -17.44 4.54
CA ARG A 175 15.34 -17.94 3.58
C ARG A 175 16.76 -17.44 3.84
N LEU A 176 16.97 -16.56 4.82
CA LEU A 176 18.30 -16.05 5.18
C LEU A 176 19.05 -17.08 6.00
N ASP A 177 20.18 -17.53 5.48
CA ASP A 177 21.08 -18.42 6.21
C ASP A 177 21.99 -17.61 7.14
N ARG A 178 21.85 -17.85 8.45
CA ARG A 178 22.67 -17.19 9.48
C ARG A 178 24.13 -17.62 9.42
N THR A 179 24.42 -18.78 8.87
CA THR A 179 25.79 -19.28 8.77
C THR A 179 26.67 -18.38 7.91
N LEU A 180 26.07 -17.71 6.90
CA LEU A 180 26.79 -16.73 6.06
C LEU A 180 27.21 -15.48 6.83
N GLU A 181 26.39 -15.03 7.78
CA GLU A 181 26.75 -13.92 8.68
C GLU A 181 27.86 -14.31 9.65
N GLU A 182 27.80 -15.53 10.19
CA GLU A 182 28.81 -16.08 11.10
C GLU A 182 30.15 -16.28 10.37
N ALA A 183 30.12 -16.83 9.16
CA ALA A 183 31.31 -16.96 8.32
C ALA A 183 31.97 -15.60 8.02
N ALA A 184 31.17 -14.59 7.66
CA ALA A 184 31.69 -13.25 7.42
C ALA A 184 32.38 -12.66 8.66
N ARG A 185 31.79 -12.86 9.84
CA ARG A 185 32.39 -12.42 11.14
C ARG A 185 33.65 -13.18 11.48
N SER A 186 33.70 -14.47 11.22
CA SER A 186 34.91 -15.30 11.42
C SER A 186 36.07 -14.87 10.52
N LEU A 187 35.74 -14.30 9.35
CA LEU A 187 36.72 -13.67 8.46
C LEU A 187 37.07 -12.22 8.85
N GLY A 188 36.66 -11.75 10.02
CA GLY A 188 37.00 -10.43 10.55
C GLY A 188 36.11 -9.28 10.03
N ALA A 189 34.96 -9.56 9.43
CA ALA A 189 34.04 -8.49 9.04
C ALA A 189 33.36 -7.86 10.25
N SER A 190 33.36 -6.52 10.31
CA SER A 190 32.62 -5.76 11.31
C SER A 190 31.10 -5.96 11.14
N PRO A 191 30.27 -5.76 12.20
CA PRO A 191 28.82 -5.91 12.12
C PRO A 191 28.18 -5.08 10.99
N ALA A 192 28.64 -3.84 10.80
CA ALA A 192 28.17 -2.98 9.71
C ALA A 192 28.54 -3.54 8.33
N ARG A 193 29.77 -4.08 8.16
CA ARG A 193 30.21 -4.69 6.91
C ARG A 193 29.44 -5.98 6.63
N THR A 194 29.19 -6.82 7.62
CA THR A 194 28.34 -8.03 7.52
C THR A 194 26.93 -7.65 7.09
N PHE A 195 26.34 -6.63 7.73
CA PHE A 195 25.00 -6.14 7.35
C PHE A 195 24.95 -5.67 5.90
N LEU A 196 25.84 -4.75 5.50
CA LEU A 196 25.80 -4.13 4.17
C LEU A 196 26.19 -5.09 3.04
N ARG A 197 27.09 -6.04 3.29
CA ARG A 197 27.64 -6.93 2.24
C ARG A 197 27.03 -8.33 2.23
N VAL A 198 26.38 -8.74 3.29
CA VAL A 198 25.78 -10.09 3.41
C VAL A 198 24.29 -10.00 3.64
N THR A 199 23.86 -9.44 4.80
CA THR A 199 22.47 -9.47 5.22
C THR A 199 21.56 -8.67 4.25
N LEU A 200 21.94 -7.43 3.94
CA LEU A 200 21.13 -6.55 3.09
C LEU A 200 20.98 -7.10 1.66
N PRO A 201 22.05 -7.53 0.95
CA PRO A 201 21.91 -8.11 -0.38
C PRO A 201 21.07 -9.39 -0.39
N LEU A 202 21.24 -10.27 0.59
CA LEU A 202 20.45 -11.50 0.70
C LEU A 202 18.98 -11.23 1.03
N SER A 203 18.68 -10.11 1.66
CA SER A 203 17.30 -9.69 1.97
C SER A 203 16.61 -8.91 0.84
N LEU A 204 17.31 -8.53 -0.22
CA LEU A 204 16.74 -7.76 -1.34
C LEU A 204 15.46 -8.37 -1.94
N PRO A 205 15.35 -9.70 -2.15
CA PRO A 205 14.11 -10.29 -2.64
C PRO A 205 12.93 -10.08 -1.68
N ALA A 206 13.17 -10.20 -0.36
CA ALA A 206 12.16 -9.95 0.66
C ALA A 206 11.76 -8.47 0.72
N LEU A 207 12.75 -7.56 0.60
CA LEU A 207 12.55 -6.13 0.52
C LEU A 207 11.71 -5.75 -0.72
N ALA A 208 12.01 -6.31 -1.88
CA ALA A 208 11.26 -6.06 -3.11
C ALA A 208 9.79 -6.51 -3.00
N LEU A 209 9.55 -7.69 -2.41
CA LEU A 209 8.19 -8.17 -2.16
C LEU A 209 7.43 -7.28 -1.16
N ALA A 210 8.07 -6.91 -0.06
CA ALA A 210 7.47 -6.03 0.95
C ALA A 210 7.18 -4.63 0.37
N ALA A 211 8.11 -4.07 -0.40
CA ALA A 211 7.94 -2.78 -1.08
C ALA A 211 6.80 -2.83 -2.10
N GLY A 212 6.73 -3.88 -2.91
CA GLY A 212 5.63 -4.07 -3.87
C GLY A 212 4.27 -4.17 -3.18
N LEU A 213 4.19 -4.95 -2.09
CA LEU A 213 2.96 -5.05 -1.29
C LEU A 213 2.57 -3.70 -0.68
N GLY A 214 3.52 -3.00 -0.05
CA GLY A 214 3.28 -1.69 0.56
C GLY A 214 2.84 -0.65 -0.48
N PHE A 215 3.45 -0.66 -1.66
CA PHE A 215 3.08 0.24 -2.76
C PHE A 215 1.64 0.00 -3.25
N VAL A 216 1.25 -1.26 -3.46
CA VAL A 216 -0.13 -1.61 -3.88
C VAL A 216 -1.14 -1.20 -2.83
N LEU A 217 -0.88 -1.50 -1.55
CA LEU A 217 -1.76 -1.12 -0.45
C LEU A 217 -1.89 0.40 -0.33
N SER A 218 -0.78 1.12 -0.49
CA SER A 218 -0.76 2.58 -0.44
C SER A 218 -1.51 3.21 -1.62
N MET A 219 -1.30 2.70 -2.83
CA MET A 219 -1.95 3.20 -4.05
C MET A 219 -3.47 2.99 -4.03
N SER A 220 -3.93 1.93 -3.36
CA SER A 220 -5.35 1.58 -3.23
C SER A 220 -6.04 2.24 -2.03
N ALA A 221 -5.28 2.93 -1.16
CA ALA A 221 -5.81 3.49 0.06
C ALA A 221 -6.61 4.78 -0.24
N TYR A 222 -7.88 4.82 0.18
CA TYR A 222 -8.73 6.01 0.05
C TYR A 222 -9.12 6.63 1.41
N ILE A 223 -9.32 5.80 2.45
CA ILE A 223 -9.80 6.27 3.76
C ILE A 223 -8.81 7.24 4.40
N THR A 224 -7.52 6.91 4.40
CA THR A 224 -6.48 7.74 5.01
C THR A 224 -6.34 9.09 4.29
N PRO A 225 -6.18 9.16 2.96
CA PRO A 225 -6.19 10.44 2.25
C PRO A 225 -7.50 11.24 2.42
N LYS A 226 -8.64 10.57 2.41
CA LYS A 226 -9.96 11.24 2.57
C LYS A 226 -10.11 11.88 3.94
N LEU A 227 -9.83 11.15 5.03
CA LEU A 227 -10.07 11.63 6.39
C LEU A 227 -8.90 12.45 6.94
N LEU A 228 -7.68 11.93 6.84
CA LEU A 228 -6.49 12.60 7.39
C LEU A 228 -5.98 13.73 6.50
N GLY A 229 -6.28 13.66 5.19
CA GLY A 229 -6.04 14.74 4.23
C GLY A 229 -7.07 15.84 4.26
N GLY A 230 -8.25 15.62 4.87
CA GLY A 230 -9.30 16.62 5.05
C GLY A 230 -9.78 17.27 3.74
N GLY A 231 -9.86 16.50 2.66
CA GLY A 231 -10.27 17.00 1.34
C GLY A 231 -9.24 17.88 0.63
N ARG A 232 -7.98 17.87 1.06
CA ARG A 232 -6.88 18.65 0.45
C ARG A 232 -5.81 17.80 -0.23
N VAL A 233 -5.92 16.49 -0.09
CA VAL A 233 -5.01 15.52 -0.71
C VAL A 233 -5.82 14.71 -1.71
N PHE A 234 -5.64 15.04 -2.99
CA PHE A 234 -6.34 14.40 -4.09
C PHE A 234 -5.46 13.32 -4.70
N VAL A 235 -5.97 12.09 -4.70
CA VAL A 235 -5.33 10.91 -5.28
C VAL A 235 -6.36 10.09 -6.06
N LEU A 236 -5.92 9.21 -6.95
CA LEU A 236 -6.81 8.38 -7.78
C LEU A 236 -7.87 7.63 -6.97
N ALA A 237 -7.47 7.02 -5.85
CA ALA A 237 -8.40 6.27 -5.01
C ALA A 237 -9.50 7.14 -4.38
N THR A 238 -9.17 8.39 -3.99
CA THR A 238 -10.18 9.33 -3.46
C THR A 238 -11.10 9.83 -4.55
N GLU A 239 -10.60 10.05 -5.76
CA GLU A 239 -11.40 10.49 -6.90
C GLU A 239 -12.34 9.39 -7.38
N ILE A 240 -11.88 8.14 -7.50
CA ILE A 240 -12.74 7.00 -7.83
C ILE A 240 -13.91 6.91 -6.86
N PHE A 241 -13.63 7.04 -5.56
CA PHE A 241 -14.68 7.03 -4.54
C PHE A 241 -15.64 8.21 -4.67
N GLU A 242 -15.14 9.42 -4.90
CA GLU A 242 -15.95 10.64 -5.05
C GLU A 242 -16.86 10.54 -6.28
N GLN A 243 -16.32 10.10 -7.42
CA GLN A 243 -17.09 9.92 -8.65
C GLN A 243 -18.17 8.85 -8.49
N ALA A 244 -17.86 7.74 -7.80
CA ALA A 244 -18.83 6.66 -7.60
C ALA A 244 -19.94 7.00 -6.60
N THR A 245 -19.62 7.72 -5.50
CA THR A 245 -20.53 7.86 -4.37
C THR A 245 -21.16 9.25 -4.25
N THR A 246 -20.40 10.31 -4.49
CA THR A 246 -20.86 11.68 -4.35
C THR A 246 -21.45 12.22 -5.66
N ASN A 247 -20.68 12.05 -6.76
CA ASN A 247 -21.10 12.50 -8.07
C ASN A 247 -22.01 11.52 -8.80
N THR A 248 -22.12 10.28 -8.30
CA THR A 248 -22.88 9.18 -8.94
C THR A 248 -22.49 8.93 -10.41
N ASN A 249 -21.28 9.33 -10.79
CA ASN A 249 -20.72 9.23 -12.13
C ASN A 249 -19.95 7.92 -12.29
N TRP A 250 -20.68 6.81 -12.38
CA TRP A 250 -20.12 5.47 -12.49
C TRP A 250 -19.22 5.24 -13.71
N PRO A 251 -19.51 5.81 -14.91
CA PRO A 251 -18.62 5.67 -16.07
C PRO A 251 -17.22 6.24 -15.80
N VAL A 252 -17.11 7.47 -15.27
CA VAL A 252 -15.83 8.09 -14.93
C VAL A 252 -15.11 7.31 -13.82
N ALA A 253 -15.84 6.91 -12.77
CA ALA A 253 -15.26 6.08 -11.69
C ALA A 253 -14.69 4.76 -12.25
N ALA A 254 -15.40 4.11 -13.18
CA ALA A 254 -14.97 2.88 -13.79
C ALA A 254 -13.72 3.05 -14.67
N VAL A 255 -13.65 4.12 -15.47
CA VAL A 255 -12.47 4.47 -16.28
C VAL A 255 -11.25 4.68 -15.37
N LEU A 256 -11.39 5.49 -14.33
CA LEU A 256 -10.30 5.76 -13.37
C LEU A 256 -9.86 4.50 -12.63
N ALA A 257 -10.79 3.60 -12.26
CA ALA A 257 -10.48 2.35 -11.59
C ALA A 257 -9.70 1.39 -12.50
N ILE A 258 -10.13 1.23 -13.76
CA ILE A 258 -9.43 0.40 -14.75
C ILE A 258 -8.06 0.99 -15.06
N TYR A 259 -7.96 2.30 -15.24
CA TYR A 259 -6.70 3.01 -15.42
C TYR A 259 -5.74 2.77 -14.25
N THR A 260 -6.22 2.93 -13.01
CA THR A 260 -5.40 2.70 -11.79
C THR A 260 -4.91 1.25 -11.72
N LEU A 261 -5.78 0.28 -12.04
CA LEU A 261 -5.41 -1.13 -12.09
C LEU A 261 -4.34 -1.39 -13.16
N ALA A 262 -4.53 -0.87 -14.37
CA ALA A 262 -3.57 -1.01 -15.46
C ALA A 262 -2.21 -0.38 -15.09
N LEU A 263 -2.21 0.81 -14.49
CA LEU A 263 -1.02 1.49 -14.00
C LEU A 263 -0.28 0.64 -12.95
N LEU A 264 -1.00 0.09 -11.97
CA LEU A 264 -0.43 -0.79 -10.96
C LEU A 264 0.20 -2.04 -11.58
N LEU A 265 -0.48 -2.70 -12.50
CA LEU A 265 0.03 -3.91 -13.17
C LEU A 265 1.31 -3.60 -13.97
N VAL A 266 1.35 -2.50 -14.71
CA VAL A 266 2.53 -2.05 -15.46
C VAL A 266 3.70 -1.77 -14.51
N LEU A 267 3.48 -1.04 -13.42
CA LEU A 267 4.53 -0.71 -12.45
C LEU A 267 5.07 -1.96 -11.74
N LEU A 268 4.19 -2.89 -11.36
CA LEU A 268 4.60 -4.17 -10.75
C LEU A 268 5.36 -5.05 -11.75
N ALA A 269 4.93 -5.10 -13.00
CA ALA A 269 5.65 -5.84 -14.04
C ALA A 269 7.05 -5.24 -14.27
N ALA A 270 7.15 -3.92 -14.38
CA ALA A 270 8.42 -3.21 -14.53
C ALA A 270 9.35 -3.45 -13.34
N SER A 271 8.83 -3.38 -12.11
CA SER A 271 9.62 -3.64 -10.90
C SER A 271 10.15 -5.08 -10.83
N ASN A 272 9.34 -6.07 -11.24
CA ASN A 272 9.75 -7.47 -11.30
C ASN A 272 10.84 -7.72 -12.36
N ILE A 273 10.74 -7.07 -13.52
CA ILE A 273 11.75 -7.17 -14.58
C ILE A 273 13.06 -6.56 -14.09
N ALA A 274 13.03 -5.38 -13.48
CA ALA A 274 14.20 -4.72 -12.91
C ALA A 274 14.86 -5.58 -11.80
N ALA A 275 14.06 -6.16 -10.90
CA ALA A 275 14.56 -7.03 -9.84
C ALA A 275 15.26 -8.30 -10.38
N ARG A 276 14.76 -8.90 -11.46
CA ARG A 276 15.39 -10.06 -12.12
C ARG A 276 16.71 -9.69 -12.82
N GLY A 277 16.80 -8.47 -13.34
CA GLY A 277 18.03 -7.97 -13.96
C GLY A 277 19.18 -7.77 -12.95
N LEU A 278 18.86 -7.42 -11.71
CA LEU A 278 19.83 -7.26 -10.62
C LEU A 278 20.31 -8.59 -9.99
N GLN A 279 19.64 -9.69 -10.28
CA GLN A 279 20.00 -11.04 -9.80
C GLN A 279 20.87 -11.85 -10.77
N ARG A 280 21.10 -11.31 -11.96
CA ARG A 280 22.01 -11.86 -12.97
C ARG A 280 23.36 -11.17 -12.91
#